data_d88abc9fac33c6d35bc6ea78b71f2568
#
_entry.id   d88abc9fac33c6d35bc6ea78b71f2568
#
_cell.length_a   1.000
_cell.length_b   1.000
_cell.length_c   1.000
_cell.angle_alpha   90.00
_cell.angle_beta   90.00
_cell.angle_gamma   90.00
#
_symmetry.space_group_name_H-M   'P 1'
#
loop_
_entity.id
_entity.type
_entity.pdbx_description
1 polymer ?
#
loop_
_entity_poly.entity_id
_entity_poly.type
_entity_poly.pdbx_seq_one_letter_code
_entity_poly.pdbx_strand_id
1 'polypeptide(L)'
;MISQKAREFATTTILAAVIWLSAADDATADTKDDPLLLTVIFDQVEMRDATGDDTFSWDVEGWLGKDLDKFWFKTKGERTGGNTDDAELQFLYTKAIDRYWDFQFGVRYDFEPSPRRSWAVIGVKGLAPYFFDIDAALFIGESGRTAFRFEAEYELLLTQRLILTPDIEISLQDKNDPMTGIGSGLSDIEAGLRLRYEIRREFAPYIGINWSRLFGNTADFARTAGESTSETQLVIGLRAWF
;
A
#
# COMPACT_ATOMS: atom_id res chain seq x y z
N MET A 1 -33.34 18.42 6.61
CA MET A 1 -33.31 17.83 5.25
C MET A 1 -32.38 18.62 4.34
N ILE A 2 -31.11 18.87 4.81
CA ILE A 2 -30.07 19.64 4.09
C ILE A 2 -28.67 18.94 4.23
N SER A 3 -28.65 17.63 4.47
CA SER A 3 -27.35 16.95 4.75
C SER A 3 -26.88 15.98 3.65
N GLN A 4 -27.69 15.66 2.67
CA GLN A 4 -27.34 14.63 1.68
C GLN A 4 -26.67 15.18 0.41
N LYS A 5 -26.91 16.42 0.02
CA LYS A 5 -26.31 17.01 -1.20
C LYS A 5 -24.86 17.48 -1.05
N ALA A 6 -24.37 17.68 0.17
CA ALA A 6 -23.00 18.14 0.40
C ALA A 6 -21.96 16.99 0.39
N ARG A 7 -22.39 15.74 0.57
CA ARG A 7 -21.49 14.58 0.55
C ARG A 7 -21.18 14.06 -0.85
N GLU A 8 -22.08 14.23 -1.79
CA GLU A 8 -21.85 13.79 -3.19
C GLU A 8 -20.89 14.71 -3.96
N PHE A 9 -20.78 15.98 -3.58
CA PHE A 9 -19.87 16.94 -4.23
C PHE A 9 -18.39 16.74 -3.83
N ALA A 10 -18.12 16.23 -2.64
CA ALA A 10 -16.74 16.04 -2.18
C ALA A 10 -16.06 14.81 -2.82
N THR A 11 -16.82 13.76 -3.13
CA THR A 11 -16.30 12.53 -3.74
C THR A 11 -16.01 12.69 -5.23
N THR A 12 -16.76 13.54 -5.93
CA THR A 12 -16.57 13.76 -7.38
C THR A 12 -15.42 14.70 -7.70
N THR A 13 -15.04 15.58 -6.77
CA THR A 13 -14.00 16.61 -7.00
C THR A 13 -12.57 16.03 -6.85
N ILE A 14 -12.38 14.98 -6.07
CA ILE A 14 -11.07 14.35 -5.88
C ILE A 14 -10.69 13.50 -7.10
N LEU A 15 -11.66 12.85 -7.75
CA LEU A 15 -11.42 12.06 -8.95
C LEU A 15 -11.12 12.92 -10.20
N ALA A 16 -11.59 14.17 -10.23
CA ALA A 16 -11.41 15.07 -11.37
C ALA A 16 -10.06 15.82 -11.37
N ALA A 17 -9.38 15.89 -10.23
CA ALA A 17 -8.11 16.62 -10.12
C ALA A 17 -6.89 15.83 -10.64
N VAL A 18 -7.01 14.51 -10.81
CA VAL A 18 -5.90 13.64 -11.25
C VAL A 18 -5.79 13.58 -12.78
N ILE A 19 -6.81 13.98 -13.53
CA ILE A 19 -6.87 13.78 -15.00
C ILE A 19 -6.22 14.92 -15.80
N TRP A 20 -5.81 16.03 -15.17
CA TRP A 20 -5.35 17.24 -15.90
C TRP A 20 -3.83 17.48 -15.89
N LEU A 21 -2.99 16.51 -15.51
CA LEU A 21 -1.53 16.67 -15.50
C LEU A 21 -0.80 16.04 -16.71
N SER A 22 -1.50 15.67 -17.76
CA SER A 22 -0.85 15.25 -19.01
C SER A 22 -0.72 16.42 -20.00
N ALA A 23 -0.01 17.48 -19.64
CA ALA A 23 0.56 18.38 -20.61
C ALA A 23 1.86 17.75 -21.10
N ALA A 24 1.81 17.07 -22.25
CA ALA A 24 3.00 16.64 -22.96
C ALA A 24 3.72 17.89 -23.49
N ASP A 25 4.77 18.30 -22.80
CA ASP A 25 5.78 19.16 -23.42
C ASP A 25 6.57 18.31 -24.41
N ASP A 26 6.77 18.83 -25.63
CA ASP A 26 7.63 18.22 -26.65
C ASP A 26 9.05 18.05 -26.09
N ALA A 27 9.38 16.84 -25.66
CA ALA A 27 10.70 16.49 -25.18
C ALA A 27 11.67 16.42 -26.37
N THR A 28 12.47 17.45 -26.55
CA THR A 28 13.70 17.35 -27.36
C THR A 28 14.71 16.56 -26.55
N ALA A 29 15.00 15.34 -26.97
CA ALA A 29 15.98 14.47 -26.33
C ALA A 29 17.40 15.06 -26.49
N ASP A 30 17.90 15.69 -25.44
CA ASP A 30 19.33 16.00 -25.28
C ASP A 30 19.95 14.87 -24.45
N THR A 31 21.08 14.30 -24.88
CA THR A 31 21.77 13.16 -24.25
C THR A 31 22.36 13.47 -22.85
N LYS A 32 22.05 14.61 -22.29
CA LYS A 32 22.39 15.04 -20.92
C LYS A 32 21.18 15.33 -20.04
N ASP A 33 19.97 15.06 -20.52
CA ASP A 33 18.76 15.30 -19.75
C ASP A 33 18.56 14.20 -18.70
N ASP A 34 18.52 14.64 -17.46
CA ASP A 34 18.02 13.90 -16.30
C ASP A 34 16.64 14.51 -15.95
N PRO A 35 15.58 14.15 -16.68
CA PRO A 35 14.28 14.78 -16.59
C PRO A 35 13.63 14.51 -15.23
N LEU A 36 12.83 15.48 -14.78
CA LEU A 36 11.95 15.27 -13.64
C LEU A 36 10.77 14.41 -14.10
N LEU A 37 10.62 13.24 -13.49
CA LEU A 37 9.56 12.29 -13.80
C LEU A 37 8.57 12.23 -12.65
N LEU A 38 7.29 12.03 -12.99
CA LEU A 38 6.22 11.74 -12.05
C LEU A 38 5.57 10.41 -12.45
N THR A 39 5.42 9.52 -11.49
CA THR A 39 4.69 8.27 -11.66
C THR A 39 3.72 8.09 -10.51
N VAL A 40 2.51 7.65 -10.80
CA VAL A 40 1.50 7.27 -9.81
C VAL A 40 1.03 5.86 -10.13
N ILE A 41 1.06 4.99 -9.14
CA ILE A 41 0.70 3.58 -9.26
C ILE A 41 -0.45 3.32 -8.28
N PHE A 42 -1.57 2.89 -8.79
CA PHE A 42 -2.67 2.28 -8.06
C PHE A 42 -2.39 0.78 -8.07
N ASP A 43 -1.64 0.32 -7.09
CA ASP A 43 -1.20 -1.08 -7.08
C ASP A 43 -2.36 -2.00 -6.73
N GLN A 44 -3.10 -1.66 -5.69
CA GLN A 44 -4.30 -2.35 -5.29
C GLN A 44 -5.43 -1.33 -5.08
N VAL A 45 -6.51 -1.50 -5.82
CA VAL A 45 -7.80 -0.85 -5.57
C VAL A 45 -8.83 -1.94 -5.71
N GLU A 46 -9.23 -2.53 -4.57
CA GLU A 46 -9.97 -3.79 -4.58
C GLU A 46 -11.14 -3.82 -3.59
N MET A 47 -12.13 -4.59 -3.96
CA MET A 47 -13.19 -5.03 -3.06
C MET A 47 -12.89 -6.46 -2.63
N ARG A 48 -12.92 -6.70 -1.33
CA ARG A 48 -12.72 -7.98 -0.69
C ARG A 48 -14.05 -8.46 -0.14
N ASP A 49 -14.47 -9.66 -0.56
CA ASP A 49 -15.68 -10.34 -0.03
C ASP A 49 -15.31 -10.97 1.30
N ALA A 50 -15.78 -10.38 2.39
CA ALA A 50 -15.51 -10.79 3.74
C ALA A 50 -16.73 -11.50 4.37
N THR A 51 -16.48 -12.22 5.47
CA THR A 51 -17.56 -12.81 6.27
C THR A 51 -18.28 -11.70 7.07
N GLY A 52 -19.25 -11.05 6.45
CA GLY A 52 -19.95 -9.89 7.02
C GLY A 52 -20.11 -8.79 5.99
N ASP A 53 -19.56 -7.61 6.30
CA ASP A 53 -19.56 -6.47 5.39
C ASP A 53 -18.35 -6.54 4.45
N ASP A 54 -18.54 -6.15 3.18
CA ASP A 54 -17.46 -6.05 2.20
C ASP A 54 -16.42 -5.02 2.62
N THR A 55 -15.16 -5.33 2.35
CA THR A 55 -14.01 -4.44 2.62
C THR A 55 -13.51 -3.83 1.32
N PHE A 56 -13.39 -2.51 1.30
CA PHE A 56 -12.66 -1.78 0.26
C PHE A 56 -11.23 -1.53 0.72
N SER A 57 -10.25 -2.03 -0.03
CA SER A 57 -8.82 -1.84 0.25
C SER A 57 -8.16 -1.04 -0.86
N TRP A 58 -7.19 -0.21 -0.48
CA TRP A 58 -6.34 0.52 -1.42
C TRP A 58 -4.88 0.48 -1.01
N ASP A 59 -4.02 0.36 -2.02
CA ASP A 59 -2.60 0.61 -1.96
C ASP A 59 -2.22 1.46 -3.17
N VAL A 60 -1.82 2.69 -2.91
CA VAL A 60 -1.45 3.67 -3.92
C VAL A 60 -0.11 4.26 -3.58
N GLU A 61 0.79 4.21 -4.52
CA GLU A 61 2.09 4.84 -4.37
C GLU A 61 2.43 5.72 -5.58
N GLY A 62 3.35 6.63 -5.40
CA GLY A 62 3.86 7.44 -6.50
C GLY A 62 5.13 8.15 -6.12
N TRP A 63 5.84 8.59 -7.14
CA TRP A 63 7.08 9.31 -6.94
C TRP A 63 7.27 10.44 -7.92
N LEU A 64 7.97 11.46 -7.45
CA LEU A 64 8.41 12.59 -8.24
C LEU A 64 9.93 12.73 -8.05
N GLY A 65 10.68 12.72 -9.12
CA GLY A 65 12.14 12.85 -8.99
C GLY A 65 12.88 12.52 -10.28
N LYS A 66 14.15 12.28 -10.10
CA LYS A 66 15.10 11.88 -11.11
C LYS A 66 15.49 10.42 -10.91
N ASP A 67 16.34 9.89 -11.78
CA ASP A 67 16.73 8.47 -11.74
C ASP A 67 17.28 8.02 -10.38
N LEU A 68 18.09 8.86 -9.72
CA LEU A 68 18.78 8.49 -8.49
C LEU A 68 18.16 9.02 -7.21
N ASP A 69 17.38 10.10 -7.30
CA ASP A 69 16.81 10.81 -6.16
C ASP A 69 15.31 11.07 -6.42
N LYS A 70 14.44 10.55 -5.55
CA LYS A 70 12.99 10.62 -5.69
C LYS A 70 12.31 10.98 -4.38
N PHE A 71 11.21 11.69 -4.47
CA PHE A 71 10.25 11.84 -3.38
C PHE A 71 9.09 10.90 -3.65
N TRP A 72 8.85 9.99 -2.71
CA TRP A 72 7.75 9.04 -2.75
C TRP A 72 6.63 9.48 -1.83
N PHE A 73 5.40 9.23 -2.25
CA PHE A 73 4.25 9.13 -1.37
C PHE A 73 3.67 7.74 -1.49
N LYS A 74 3.22 7.18 -0.36
CA LYS A 74 2.52 5.90 -0.30
C LYS A 74 1.31 6.06 0.59
N THR A 75 0.19 5.46 0.23
CA THR A 75 -1.01 5.40 1.06
C THR A 75 -1.65 4.04 0.94
N LYS A 76 -1.86 3.41 2.09
CA LYS A 76 -2.58 2.16 2.23
C LYS A 76 -3.76 2.34 3.17
N GLY A 77 -4.80 1.54 3.01
CA GLY A 77 -5.87 1.50 3.99
C GLY A 77 -7.01 0.58 3.60
N GLU A 78 -7.88 0.37 4.57
CA GLU A 78 -9.02 -0.50 4.49
C GLU A 78 -10.26 0.15 5.06
N ARG A 79 -11.40 -0.18 4.47
CA ARG A 79 -12.69 0.33 4.89
C ARG A 79 -13.76 -0.76 4.82
N THR A 80 -14.33 -1.15 5.96
CA THR A 80 -15.35 -2.19 6.07
C THR A 80 -16.68 -1.59 6.55
N GLY A 81 -17.78 -1.92 5.90
CA GLY A 81 -19.12 -1.47 6.29
C GLY A 81 -19.30 0.05 6.35
N GLY A 82 -18.42 0.81 5.66
CA GLY A 82 -18.43 2.27 5.64
C GLY A 82 -17.55 2.94 6.70
N ASN A 83 -16.92 2.19 7.60
CA ASN A 83 -15.91 2.67 8.55
C ASN A 83 -14.51 2.45 7.98
N THR A 84 -13.61 3.37 8.27
CA THR A 84 -12.19 3.19 7.93
C THR A 84 -11.52 2.47 9.10
N ASP A 85 -10.98 1.29 8.84
CA ASP A 85 -10.37 0.43 9.85
C ASP A 85 -8.87 0.70 9.94
N ASP A 86 -8.23 0.89 8.79
CA ASP A 86 -6.83 1.31 8.67
C ASP A 86 -6.67 2.37 7.60
N ALA A 87 -5.80 3.35 7.85
CA ALA A 87 -5.42 4.36 6.87
C ALA A 87 -4.08 4.99 7.21
N GLU A 88 -3.12 4.84 6.33
CA GLU A 88 -1.79 5.44 6.49
C GLU A 88 -1.38 6.27 5.28
N LEU A 89 -0.47 7.21 5.53
CA LEU A 89 0.17 8.02 4.51
C LEU A 89 1.66 8.14 4.82
N GLN A 90 2.50 7.89 3.84
CA GLN A 90 3.95 8.02 3.96
C GLN A 90 4.49 9.04 2.95
N PHE A 91 5.47 9.82 3.38
CA PHE A 91 6.29 10.68 2.54
C PHE A 91 7.75 10.32 2.75
N LEU A 92 8.39 9.84 1.70
CA LEU A 92 9.73 9.30 1.76
C LEU A 92 10.63 10.01 0.75
N TYR A 93 11.85 10.31 1.16
CA TYR A 93 12.92 10.58 0.23
C TYR A 93 13.64 9.28 -0.07
N THR A 94 13.92 9.04 -1.33
CA THR A 94 14.49 7.80 -1.83
C THR A 94 15.75 8.11 -2.61
N LYS A 95 16.80 7.35 -2.32
CA LYS A 95 18.09 7.44 -2.99
C LYS A 95 18.56 6.07 -3.45
N ALA A 96 18.89 5.95 -4.73
CA ALA A 96 19.50 4.75 -5.26
C ALA A 96 20.85 4.47 -4.60
N ILE A 97 21.00 3.29 -3.99
CA ILE A 97 22.24 2.83 -3.35
C ILE A 97 22.94 1.75 -4.17
N ASP A 98 22.21 1.07 -5.05
CA ASP A 98 22.71 0.11 -6.01
C ASP A 98 21.78 0.10 -7.23
N ARG A 99 22.08 -0.71 -8.26
CA ARG A 99 21.31 -0.85 -9.51
C ARG A 99 19.86 -1.29 -9.29
N TYR A 100 19.62 -2.04 -8.23
CA TYR A 100 18.35 -2.68 -7.93
C TYR A 100 17.81 -2.30 -6.56
N TRP A 101 18.50 -1.44 -5.81
CA TRP A 101 18.14 -1.11 -4.44
C TRP A 101 18.14 0.39 -4.19
N ASP A 102 17.04 0.82 -3.64
CA ASP A 102 16.83 2.18 -3.17
C ASP A 102 16.78 2.19 -1.64
N PHE A 103 17.47 3.15 -1.03
CA PHE A 103 17.32 3.48 0.39
C PHE A 103 16.23 4.53 0.55
N GLN A 104 15.33 4.33 1.49
CA GLN A 104 14.21 5.21 1.76
C GLN A 104 14.25 5.73 3.19
N PHE A 105 13.93 7.01 3.40
CA PHE A 105 13.70 7.57 4.71
C PHE A 105 12.67 8.70 4.66
N GLY A 106 11.92 8.87 5.74
CA GLY A 106 10.88 9.87 5.80
C GLY A 106 9.95 9.73 6.98
N VAL A 107 8.68 9.98 6.75
CA VAL A 107 7.64 9.98 7.78
C VAL A 107 6.44 9.18 7.32
N ARG A 108 5.78 8.51 8.28
CA ARG A 108 4.48 7.87 8.14
C ARG A 108 3.54 8.48 9.16
N TYR A 109 2.29 8.64 8.76
CA TYR A 109 1.21 9.09 9.60
C TYR A 109 0.02 8.16 9.46
N ASP A 110 -0.39 7.55 10.58
CA ASP A 110 -1.56 6.69 10.65
C ASP A 110 -2.75 7.54 11.09
N PHE A 111 -3.79 7.57 10.27
CA PHE A 111 -5.05 8.25 10.55
C PHE A 111 -5.99 7.37 11.36
N GLU A 112 -6.01 6.07 11.04
CA GLU A 112 -6.71 5.00 11.71
C GLU A 112 -5.78 3.77 11.81
N PRO A 113 -5.97 2.92 12.86
CA PRO A 113 -6.93 3.04 13.96
C PRO A 113 -6.56 4.16 14.93
N SER A 114 -7.61 4.75 15.52
CA SER A 114 -7.41 5.76 16.57
C SER A 114 -6.81 5.15 17.85
N PRO A 115 -5.90 5.86 18.55
CA PRO A 115 -5.40 7.20 18.31
C PRO A 115 -4.37 7.25 17.18
N ARG A 116 -4.37 8.35 16.45
CA ARG A 116 -3.42 8.62 15.35
C ARG A 116 -1.98 8.48 15.82
N ARG A 117 -1.11 7.99 14.92
CA ARG A 117 0.31 7.78 15.22
C ARG A 117 1.20 8.43 14.15
N SER A 118 2.37 8.90 14.58
CA SER A 118 3.41 9.43 13.70
C SER A 118 4.68 8.61 13.85
N TRP A 119 5.32 8.31 12.75
CA TRP A 119 6.52 7.48 12.70
C TRP A 119 7.59 8.11 11.81
N ALA A 120 8.84 8.02 12.24
CA ALA A 120 9.96 8.15 11.32
C ALA A 120 10.13 6.80 10.60
N VAL A 121 10.50 6.85 9.33
CA VAL A 121 10.64 5.67 8.45
C VAL A 121 12.07 5.57 7.95
N ILE A 122 12.62 4.38 7.99
CA ILE A 122 13.89 4.01 7.35
C ILE A 122 13.66 2.67 6.68
N GLY A 123 13.94 2.57 5.38
CA GLY A 123 13.66 1.37 4.62
C GLY A 123 14.56 1.17 3.43
N VAL A 124 14.37 0.02 2.80
CA VAL A 124 14.96 -0.33 1.51
C VAL A 124 13.88 -0.91 0.61
N LYS A 125 13.83 -0.46 -0.64
CA LYS A 125 12.95 -0.99 -1.67
C LYS A 125 13.79 -1.42 -2.86
N GLY A 126 13.47 -2.55 -3.47
CA GLY A 126 14.22 -2.96 -4.64
C GLY A 126 13.92 -4.35 -5.14
N LEU A 127 14.64 -4.72 -6.19
CA LEU A 127 14.48 -5.98 -6.89
C LEU A 127 15.54 -6.97 -6.42
N ALA A 128 15.12 -7.98 -5.65
CA ALA A 128 15.98 -9.06 -5.20
C ALA A 128 16.25 -10.08 -6.33
N PRO A 129 17.24 -11.01 -6.17
CA PRO A 129 17.47 -12.09 -7.10
C PRO A 129 16.18 -12.86 -7.42
N TYR A 130 16.06 -13.31 -8.68
CA TYR A 130 14.85 -13.93 -9.25
C TYR A 130 13.66 -12.97 -9.42
N PHE A 131 13.89 -11.65 -9.40
CA PHE A 131 12.87 -10.60 -9.65
C PHE A 131 11.78 -10.51 -8.59
N PHE A 132 12.09 -10.81 -7.32
CA PHE A 132 11.21 -10.45 -6.22
C PHE A 132 11.30 -8.95 -5.97
N ASP A 133 10.16 -8.26 -6.02
CA ASP A 133 10.04 -6.89 -5.50
C ASP A 133 9.97 -6.96 -3.98
N ILE A 134 10.88 -6.27 -3.31
CA ILE A 134 11.01 -6.28 -1.85
C ILE A 134 10.90 -4.87 -1.34
N ASP A 135 10.05 -4.67 -0.33
CA ASP A 135 10.00 -3.46 0.48
C ASP A 135 10.15 -3.83 1.95
N ALA A 136 11.16 -3.28 2.61
CA ALA A 136 11.42 -3.54 4.02
C ALA A 136 11.64 -2.22 4.76
N ALA A 137 10.78 -1.92 5.74
CA ALA A 137 10.78 -0.66 6.45
C ALA A 137 10.77 -0.85 7.97
N LEU A 138 11.59 -0.07 8.65
CA LEU A 138 11.59 0.14 10.09
C LEU A 138 10.89 1.46 10.40
N PHE A 139 9.92 1.41 11.30
CA PHE A 139 9.16 2.55 11.78
C PHE A 139 9.55 2.86 13.22
N ILE A 140 9.86 4.12 13.51
CA ILE A 140 10.22 4.60 14.84
C ILE A 140 9.20 5.65 15.24
N GLY A 141 8.30 5.26 16.14
CA GLY A 141 7.16 6.07 16.56
C GLY A 141 7.37 6.79 17.88
N GLU A 142 6.33 7.50 18.27
CA GLU A 142 6.26 8.19 19.55
C GLU A 142 6.39 7.20 20.71
N SER A 143 6.91 7.69 21.86
CA SER A 143 7.13 6.88 23.07
C SER A 143 8.09 5.70 22.89
N GLY A 144 8.96 5.77 21.87
CA GLY A 144 9.95 4.74 21.58
C GLY A 144 9.31 3.42 21.15
N ARG A 145 8.17 3.46 20.46
CA ARG A 145 7.62 2.30 19.74
C ARG A 145 8.43 2.08 18.50
N THR A 146 8.65 0.82 18.16
CA THR A 146 9.25 0.45 16.88
C THR A 146 8.40 -0.64 16.21
N ALA A 147 8.29 -0.54 14.89
CA ALA A 147 7.61 -1.51 14.07
C ALA A 147 8.48 -1.85 12.86
N PHE A 148 8.33 -3.04 12.32
CA PHE A 148 8.98 -3.48 11.10
C PHE A 148 7.94 -4.09 10.18
N ARG A 149 7.98 -3.71 8.90
CA ARG A 149 7.15 -4.28 7.84
C ARG A 149 8.06 -4.83 6.76
N PHE A 150 7.75 -6.00 6.30
CA PHE A 150 8.40 -6.65 5.16
C PHE A 150 7.34 -7.04 4.15
N GLU A 151 7.51 -6.61 2.93
CA GLU A 151 6.66 -6.91 1.79
C GLU A 151 7.50 -7.59 0.72
N ALA A 152 6.94 -8.61 0.07
CA ALA A 152 7.54 -9.26 -1.08
C ALA A 152 6.46 -9.61 -2.09
N GLU A 153 6.68 -9.21 -3.33
CA GLU A 153 5.81 -9.52 -4.47
C GLU A 153 6.62 -10.19 -5.58
N TYR A 154 5.95 -11.05 -6.37
CA TYR A 154 6.55 -11.66 -7.54
C TYR A 154 5.56 -11.68 -8.70
N GLU A 155 6.01 -11.31 -9.91
CA GLU A 155 5.18 -11.34 -11.12
C GLU A 155 5.50 -12.58 -11.97
N LEU A 156 4.56 -13.53 -12.01
CA LEU A 156 4.61 -14.71 -12.87
C LEU A 156 3.85 -14.46 -14.18
N LEU A 157 4.56 -14.22 -15.26
CA LEU A 157 3.97 -14.06 -16.60
C LEU A 157 3.52 -15.44 -17.13
N LEU A 158 2.23 -15.77 -16.94
CA LEU A 158 1.62 -16.96 -17.54
C LEU A 158 1.49 -16.80 -19.06
N THR A 159 1.19 -15.59 -19.49
CA THR A 159 1.23 -15.15 -20.89
C THR A 159 1.76 -13.72 -20.95
N GLN A 160 1.83 -13.11 -22.12
CA GLN A 160 2.21 -11.70 -22.25
C GLN A 160 1.24 -10.71 -21.60
N ARG A 161 0.03 -11.13 -21.25
CA ARG A 161 -1.02 -10.27 -20.67
C ARG A 161 -1.65 -10.84 -19.41
N LEU A 162 -1.46 -12.14 -19.16
CA LEU A 162 -2.01 -12.79 -17.97
C LEU A 162 -0.87 -13.03 -16.99
N ILE A 163 -0.94 -12.37 -15.86
CA ILE A 163 0.10 -12.34 -14.85
C ILE A 163 -0.48 -12.83 -13.54
N LEU A 164 0.19 -13.78 -12.92
CA LEU A 164 -0.12 -14.25 -11.57
C LEU A 164 0.84 -13.59 -10.58
N THR A 165 0.30 -12.89 -9.61
CA THR A 165 1.05 -12.10 -8.64
C THR A 165 0.81 -12.65 -7.23
N PRO A 166 1.67 -13.51 -6.70
CA PRO A 166 1.75 -13.79 -5.27
C PRO A 166 2.43 -12.64 -4.54
N ASP A 167 1.90 -12.27 -3.39
CA ASP A 167 2.46 -11.28 -2.48
C ASP A 167 2.36 -11.74 -1.03
N ILE A 168 3.21 -11.21 -0.19
CA ILE A 168 3.22 -11.42 1.25
C ILE A 168 3.64 -10.15 1.97
N GLU A 169 2.91 -9.82 3.04
CA GLU A 169 3.27 -8.77 4.00
C GLU A 169 3.42 -9.40 5.39
N ILE A 170 4.44 -8.98 6.14
CA ILE A 170 4.73 -9.42 7.50
C ILE A 170 4.99 -8.19 8.35
N SER A 171 4.21 -8.03 9.41
CA SER A 171 4.32 -6.92 10.35
C SER A 171 4.78 -7.37 11.73
N LEU A 172 5.76 -6.67 12.29
CA LEU A 172 6.27 -6.90 13.65
C LEU A 172 6.22 -5.60 14.45
N GLN A 173 5.92 -5.73 15.74
CA GLN A 173 5.86 -4.62 16.70
C GLN A 173 6.69 -4.92 17.94
N ASP A 174 7.35 -3.92 18.49
CA ASP A 174 8.15 -4.10 19.73
C ASP A 174 7.30 -4.06 21.01
N LYS A 175 6.19 -3.32 20.99
CA LYS A 175 5.34 -3.05 22.16
C LYS A 175 3.86 -3.28 21.85
N ASN A 176 3.14 -3.68 22.89
CA ASN A 176 1.68 -3.71 22.83
C ASN A 176 1.11 -2.29 22.75
N ASP A 177 0.13 -2.09 21.92
CA ASP A 177 -0.73 -0.91 21.88
C ASP A 177 -2.21 -1.34 21.98
N PRO A 178 -2.73 -1.50 23.23
CA PRO A 178 -4.12 -1.94 23.43
C PRO A 178 -5.16 -0.95 22.88
N MET A 179 -4.76 0.31 22.62
CA MET A 179 -5.67 1.32 22.06
C MET A 179 -5.93 1.11 20.56
N THR A 180 -4.95 0.56 19.86
CA THR A 180 -5.07 0.25 18.43
C THR A 180 -5.29 -1.25 18.18
N GLY A 181 -5.31 -2.07 19.26
CA GLY A 181 -5.45 -3.52 19.14
C GLY A 181 -4.21 -4.24 18.62
N ILE A 182 -3.05 -3.57 18.54
CA ILE A 182 -1.81 -4.13 17.99
C ILE A 182 -0.93 -4.64 19.12
N GLY A 183 -0.50 -5.90 19.02
CA GLY A 183 0.33 -6.58 20.00
C GLY A 183 1.80 -6.64 19.63
N SER A 184 2.66 -6.83 20.64
CA SER A 184 4.11 -6.99 20.44
C SER A 184 4.48 -8.35 19.85
N GLY A 185 5.57 -8.40 19.09
CA GLY A 185 6.07 -9.55 18.36
C GLY A 185 5.57 -9.55 16.92
N LEU A 186 5.38 -10.72 16.35
CA LEU A 186 4.70 -10.89 15.08
C LEU A 186 3.24 -10.47 15.25
N SER A 187 2.84 -9.41 14.58
CA SER A 187 1.50 -8.84 14.66
C SER A 187 0.55 -9.56 13.71
N ASP A 188 0.91 -9.57 12.43
CA ASP A 188 0.10 -10.14 11.37
C ASP A 188 0.95 -10.64 10.20
N ILE A 189 0.35 -11.51 9.43
CA ILE A 189 0.81 -11.93 8.11
C ILE A 189 -0.38 -11.82 7.17
N GLU A 190 -0.17 -11.15 6.04
CA GLU A 190 -1.09 -11.11 4.93
C GLU A 190 -0.42 -11.76 3.72
N ALA A 191 -1.17 -12.57 2.97
CA ALA A 191 -0.70 -13.19 1.75
C ALA A 191 -1.77 -13.15 0.68
N GLY A 192 -1.41 -12.63 -0.46
CA GLY A 192 -2.28 -12.49 -1.61
C GLY A 192 -1.87 -13.37 -2.79
N LEU A 193 -2.85 -13.71 -3.59
CA LEU A 193 -2.63 -14.32 -4.90
C LEU A 193 -3.61 -13.69 -5.88
N ARG A 194 -3.10 -12.88 -6.80
CA ARG A 194 -3.91 -12.11 -7.75
C ARG A 194 -3.63 -12.56 -9.16
N LEU A 195 -4.67 -12.83 -9.95
CA LEU A 195 -4.59 -13.12 -11.37
C LEU A 195 -5.02 -11.88 -12.16
N ARG A 196 -4.04 -11.19 -12.71
CA ARG A 196 -4.16 -9.92 -13.42
C ARG A 196 -4.20 -10.12 -14.92
N TYR A 197 -5.11 -9.41 -15.61
CA TYR A 197 -5.16 -9.39 -17.06
C TYR A 197 -4.90 -7.98 -17.59
N GLU A 198 -3.78 -7.77 -18.27
CA GLU A 198 -3.42 -6.49 -18.89
C GLU A 198 -4.24 -6.24 -20.15
N ILE A 199 -5.31 -5.44 -20.03
CA ILE A 199 -6.03 -4.90 -21.20
C ILE A 199 -5.10 -3.94 -21.94
N ARG A 200 -4.44 -3.07 -21.19
CA ARG A 200 -3.27 -2.27 -21.54
C ARG A 200 -2.25 -2.45 -20.42
N ARG A 201 -1.00 -2.09 -20.65
CA ARG A 201 0.02 -2.19 -19.61
C ARG A 201 -0.30 -1.31 -18.40
N GLU A 202 -0.90 -0.13 -18.67
CA GLU A 202 -1.27 0.86 -17.67
C GLU A 202 -2.60 0.54 -16.97
N PHE A 203 -3.32 -0.51 -17.40
CA PHE A 203 -4.65 -0.81 -16.89
C PHE A 203 -4.92 -2.31 -16.90
N ALA A 204 -5.03 -2.89 -15.73
CA ALA A 204 -5.16 -4.33 -15.55
C ALA A 204 -6.15 -4.68 -14.42
N PRO A 205 -7.38 -5.09 -14.75
CA PRO A 205 -8.28 -5.70 -13.78
C PRO A 205 -7.73 -7.06 -13.32
N TYR A 206 -8.08 -7.46 -12.10
CA TYR A 206 -7.70 -8.74 -11.53
C TYR A 206 -8.78 -9.32 -10.64
N ILE A 207 -8.66 -10.63 -10.42
CA ILE A 207 -9.37 -11.38 -9.40
C ILE A 207 -8.32 -12.11 -8.54
N GLY A 208 -8.64 -12.42 -7.31
CA GLY A 208 -7.67 -13.08 -6.44
C GLY A 208 -8.26 -13.60 -5.15
N ILE A 209 -7.34 -14.01 -4.29
CA ILE A 209 -7.62 -14.44 -2.92
C ILE A 209 -6.63 -13.70 -2.04
N ASN A 210 -7.15 -13.16 -0.94
CA ASN A 210 -6.37 -12.58 0.14
C ASN A 210 -6.57 -13.40 1.41
N TRP A 211 -5.49 -13.72 2.08
CA TRP A 211 -5.50 -14.40 3.36
C TRP A 211 -4.74 -13.58 4.38
N SER A 212 -5.36 -13.33 5.52
CA SER A 212 -4.76 -12.62 6.63
C SER A 212 -4.82 -13.45 7.91
N ARG A 213 -3.83 -13.26 8.78
CA ARG A 213 -3.79 -13.88 10.09
C ARG A 213 -3.08 -13.01 11.11
N LEU A 214 -3.74 -12.80 12.24
CA LEU A 214 -3.20 -12.14 13.41
C LEU A 214 -2.48 -13.14 14.32
N PHE A 215 -1.40 -12.69 14.96
CA PHE A 215 -0.57 -13.51 15.83
C PHE A 215 -0.39 -12.90 17.22
N GLY A 216 0.10 -13.71 18.16
CA GLY A 216 0.51 -13.29 19.49
C GLY A 216 -0.53 -12.44 20.20
N ASN A 217 -0.09 -11.34 20.80
CA ASN A 217 -0.95 -10.43 21.55
C ASN A 217 -1.97 -9.69 20.66
N THR A 218 -1.69 -9.48 19.38
CA THR A 218 -2.66 -8.92 18.41
C THR A 218 -3.87 -9.84 18.28
N ALA A 219 -3.62 -11.14 18.13
CA ALA A 219 -4.68 -12.14 18.09
C ALA A 219 -5.47 -12.23 19.41
N ASP A 220 -4.82 -11.99 20.56
CA ASP A 220 -5.50 -11.98 21.84
C ASP A 220 -6.41 -10.75 22.01
N PHE A 221 -5.99 -9.59 21.51
CA PHE A 221 -6.83 -8.40 21.46
C PHE A 221 -8.04 -8.60 20.55
N ALA A 222 -7.86 -9.12 19.35
CA ALA A 222 -8.94 -9.43 18.42
C ALA A 222 -9.97 -10.40 19.02
N ARG A 223 -9.52 -11.51 19.65
CA ARG A 223 -10.41 -12.46 20.33
C ARG A 223 -11.20 -11.79 21.47
N THR A 224 -10.56 -10.86 22.20
CA THR A 224 -11.22 -10.13 23.28
C THR A 224 -12.28 -9.18 22.76
N ALA A 225 -12.06 -8.60 21.57
CA ALA A 225 -13.04 -7.78 20.86
C ALA A 225 -14.15 -8.62 20.16
N GLY A 226 -13.99 -9.94 20.09
CA GLY A 226 -14.92 -10.84 19.39
C GLY A 226 -14.69 -10.91 17.89
N GLU A 227 -13.50 -10.51 17.45
CA GLU A 227 -13.11 -10.48 16.03
C GLU A 227 -12.40 -11.78 15.62
N SER A 228 -12.40 -12.05 14.33
CA SER A 228 -11.67 -13.19 13.74
C SER A 228 -10.16 -12.94 13.78
N THR A 229 -9.39 -13.99 14.02
CA THR A 229 -7.92 -13.92 13.98
C THR A 229 -7.33 -14.44 12.68
N SER A 230 -8.14 -14.92 11.76
CA SER A 230 -7.73 -15.35 10.43
C SER A 230 -8.89 -15.26 9.48
N GLU A 231 -8.66 -14.72 8.31
CA GLU A 231 -9.68 -14.54 7.29
C GLU A 231 -9.12 -14.92 5.92
N THR A 232 -10.01 -15.39 5.05
CA THR A 232 -9.71 -15.61 3.63
C THR A 232 -10.81 -14.95 2.83
N GLN A 233 -10.42 -14.04 1.96
CA GLN A 233 -11.33 -13.18 1.21
C GLN A 233 -11.12 -13.40 -0.28
N LEU A 234 -12.20 -13.40 -1.05
CA LEU A 234 -12.14 -13.27 -2.50
C LEU A 234 -11.98 -11.79 -2.85
N VAL A 235 -11.09 -11.48 -3.79
CA VAL A 235 -10.83 -10.11 -4.19
C VAL A 235 -11.11 -9.89 -5.66
N ILE A 236 -11.65 -8.72 -5.98
CA ILE A 236 -11.77 -8.18 -7.32
C ILE A 236 -11.25 -6.75 -7.32
N GLY A 237 -10.35 -6.45 -8.22
CA GLY A 237 -9.69 -5.15 -8.18
C GLY A 237 -9.13 -4.70 -9.51
N LEU A 238 -8.43 -3.59 -9.42
CA LEU A 238 -7.81 -2.91 -10.55
C LEU A 238 -6.41 -2.45 -10.16
N ARG A 239 -5.44 -2.72 -11.03
CA ARG A 239 -4.14 -2.08 -11.03
C ARG A 239 -4.06 -1.09 -12.17
N ALA A 240 -3.55 0.11 -11.89
CA ALA A 240 -3.33 1.13 -12.92
C ALA A 240 -2.09 1.96 -12.59
N TRP A 241 -1.41 2.50 -13.63
CA TRP A 241 -0.30 3.42 -13.41
C TRP A 241 -0.25 4.50 -14.52
N PHE A 242 0.32 5.64 -14.17
CA PHE A 242 0.41 6.82 -15.02
C PHE A 242 1.76 7.52 -14.85
#